data_132d38f7dcbd48a9dde23d6a3e3a37a0
#
_entry.id   132d38f7dcbd48a9dde23d6a3e3a37a0
#
_cell.length_a   1.000
_cell.length_b   1.000
_cell.length_c   1.000
_cell.angle_alpha   90.00
_cell.angle_beta   90.00
_cell.angle_gamma   90.00
#
_symmetry.space_group_name_H-M   'P 1'
#
loop_
_entity.id
_entity.type
_entity.pdbx_description
1 polymer ?
#
loop_
_entity_poly.entity_id
_entity_poly.type
_entity_poly.pdbx_seq_one_letter_code
_entity_poly.pdbx_strand_id
1 'polypeptide(L)'
;YITAGSGGVWMTDNAGTTWNPIFDNETSYSIGAIAIDISSPNIIWVGTGENVGGRHVAYGDGIYRSSDGGKSWKNMGLKKSEHISKIIVHPKNSDVVWVAVQGPLWSSGGERGLYKTDDGGKNWRKTLGNSQWTGVTDIMIDPRNSDLIYAATWDRHRTVAAYMGGGPGSGIHKSEDGGETWRELTNGIPKSN
;
A
#
# COMPACT_ATOMS: atom_id res chain seq x y z
N TYR A 1 -15.50 8.15 -2.15
CA TYR A 1 -15.21 6.71 -2.00
C TYR A 1 -14.90 6.39 -0.55
N ILE A 2 -15.33 5.21 -0.10
CA ILE A 2 -14.92 4.60 1.16
C ILE A 2 -14.51 3.15 0.90
N THR A 3 -13.65 2.62 1.75
CA THR A 3 -13.21 1.22 1.71
C THR A 3 -13.45 0.56 3.06
N ALA A 4 -13.78 -0.71 3.04
CA ALA A 4 -13.92 -1.52 4.25
C ALA A 4 -12.96 -2.69 4.21
N GLY A 5 -12.33 -3.00 5.35
CA GLY A 5 -11.40 -4.13 5.48
C GLY A 5 -12.02 -5.47 5.05
N SER A 6 -13.33 -5.63 5.23
CA SER A 6 -14.09 -6.83 4.83
C SER A 6 -15.39 -6.46 4.12
N GLY A 7 -15.36 -5.47 3.22
CA GLY A 7 -16.59 -4.97 2.59
C GLY A 7 -16.39 -4.23 1.26
N GLY A 8 -15.26 -4.42 0.60
CA GLY A 8 -14.99 -3.86 -0.72
C GLY A 8 -14.86 -2.34 -0.78
N VAL A 9 -15.17 -1.78 -1.93
CA VAL A 9 -15.11 -0.34 -2.23
C VAL A 9 -16.49 0.19 -2.56
N TRP A 10 -16.87 1.30 -1.95
CA TRP A 10 -18.16 1.96 -2.13
C TRP A 10 -17.97 3.38 -2.64
N MET A 11 -18.83 3.79 -3.55
CA MET A 11 -18.85 5.11 -4.14
C MET A 11 -20.18 5.82 -3.86
N THR A 12 -20.12 7.12 -3.60
CA THR A 12 -21.28 8.01 -3.57
C THR A 12 -21.08 9.13 -4.60
N ASP A 13 -22.15 9.55 -5.24
CA ASP A 13 -22.23 10.71 -6.15
C ASP A 13 -23.15 11.82 -5.63
N ASN A 14 -23.72 11.62 -4.42
CA ASN A 14 -24.70 12.52 -3.80
C ASN A 14 -24.34 12.84 -2.33
N ALA A 15 -23.07 13.12 -2.08
CA ALA A 15 -22.55 13.52 -0.77
C ALA A 15 -22.85 12.52 0.38
N GLY A 16 -22.85 11.23 0.05
CA GLY A 16 -23.01 10.17 1.06
C GLY A 16 -24.47 9.81 1.39
N THR A 17 -25.43 10.32 0.64
CA THR A 17 -26.85 9.96 0.83
C THR A 17 -27.11 8.51 0.41
N THR A 18 -26.52 8.06 -0.68
CA THR A 18 -26.52 6.67 -1.13
C THR A 18 -25.11 6.21 -1.47
N TRP A 19 -24.90 4.90 -1.32
CA TRP A 19 -23.60 4.26 -1.57
C TRP A 19 -23.80 3.06 -2.51
N ASN A 20 -23.00 2.98 -3.54
CA ASN A 20 -23.00 1.90 -4.51
C ASN A 20 -21.70 1.10 -4.38
N PRO A 21 -21.75 -0.23 -4.25
CA PRO A 21 -20.56 -1.06 -4.29
C PRO A 21 -20.02 -1.07 -5.71
N ILE A 22 -18.70 -0.92 -5.85
CA ILE A 22 -18.04 -0.83 -7.15
C ILE A 22 -16.89 -1.83 -7.34
N PHE A 23 -16.69 -2.74 -6.39
CA PHE A 23 -15.59 -3.69 -6.39
C PHE A 23 -16.01 -5.14 -6.13
N ASP A 24 -17.31 -5.43 -6.08
CA ASP A 24 -17.86 -6.73 -5.66
C ASP A 24 -17.60 -7.88 -6.66
N ASN A 25 -17.24 -7.56 -7.90
CA ASN A 25 -16.91 -8.56 -8.92
C ASN A 25 -15.45 -8.98 -8.94
N GLU A 26 -14.61 -8.37 -8.07
CA GLU A 26 -13.19 -8.69 -7.97
C GLU A 26 -12.94 -9.86 -7.01
N THR A 27 -11.75 -10.46 -7.10
CA THR A 27 -11.42 -11.68 -6.35
C THR A 27 -11.20 -11.44 -4.86
N SER A 28 -10.87 -10.22 -4.45
CA SER A 28 -10.72 -9.85 -3.03
C SER A 28 -11.71 -8.75 -2.65
N TYR A 29 -12.44 -8.98 -1.57
CA TYR A 29 -13.28 -7.96 -0.91
C TYR A 29 -12.57 -7.23 0.23
N SER A 30 -11.37 -7.68 0.58
CA SER A 30 -10.56 -7.10 1.66
C SER A 30 -9.72 -5.95 1.13
N ILE A 31 -9.93 -4.74 1.65
CA ILE A 31 -9.29 -3.53 1.14
C ILE A 31 -8.43 -2.89 2.23
N GLY A 32 -7.15 -2.67 1.89
CA GLY A 32 -6.18 -1.99 2.77
C GLY A 32 -5.94 -0.54 2.42
N ALA A 33 -6.04 -0.18 1.14
CA ALA A 33 -5.78 1.18 0.69
C ALA A 33 -6.58 1.56 -0.56
N ILE A 34 -6.88 2.84 -0.71
CA ILE A 34 -7.40 3.45 -1.95
C ILE A 34 -6.67 4.75 -2.23
N ALA A 35 -6.37 5.03 -3.49
CA ALA A 35 -5.85 6.31 -3.93
C ALA A 35 -6.53 6.75 -5.22
N ILE A 36 -6.85 8.04 -5.31
CA ILE A 36 -7.41 8.66 -6.51
C ILE A 36 -6.34 9.56 -7.10
N ASP A 37 -6.15 9.48 -8.39
CA ASP A 37 -5.26 10.39 -9.11
C ASP A 37 -5.89 11.80 -9.15
N ILE A 38 -5.23 12.76 -8.54
CA ILE A 38 -5.72 14.14 -8.45
C ILE A 38 -5.78 14.80 -9.83
N SER A 39 -4.85 14.45 -10.72
CA SER A 39 -4.78 15.00 -12.09
C SER A 39 -5.76 14.34 -13.05
N SER A 40 -6.20 13.13 -12.74
CA SER A 40 -7.11 12.32 -13.56
C SER A 40 -8.06 11.50 -12.66
N PRO A 41 -9.13 12.10 -12.10
CA PRO A 41 -9.96 11.48 -11.06
C PRO A 41 -10.68 10.19 -11.46
N ASN A 42 -10.72 9.86 -12.75
CA ASN A 42 -11.19 8.56 -13.24
C ASN A 42 -10.18 7.43 -13.01
N ILE A 43 -8.92 7.77 -12.70
CA ILE A 43 -7.90 6.79 -12.34
C ILE A 43 -7.96 6.57 -10.83
N ILE A 44 -8.31 5.34 -10.45
CA ILE A 44 -8.41 4.92 -9.05
C ILE A 44 -7.55 3.68 -8.85
N TRP A 45 -6.80 3.66 -7.77
CA TRP A 45 -6.00 2.52 -7.35
C TRP A 45 -6.56 1.94 -6.06
N VAL A 46 -6.64 0.62 -5.99
CA VAL A 46 -7.08 -0.13 -4.81
C VAL A 46 -6.03 -1.17 -4.46
N GLY A 47 -5.55 -1.11 -3.23
CA GLY A 47 -4.68 -2.12 -2.63
C GLY A 47 -5.49 -3.05 -1.76
N THR A 48 -5.40 -4.35 -2.00
CA THR A 48 -6.18 -5.35 -1.29
C THR A 48 -5.46 -5.88 -0.05
N GLY A 49 -6.24 -6.47 0.88
CA GLY A 49 -5.80 -7.04 2.14
C GLY A 49 -5.89 -6.09 3.32
N GLU A 50 -6.53 -6.51 4.40
CA GLU A 50 -6.70 -5.70 5.62
C GLU A 50 -5.37 -5.24 6.21
N ASN A 51 -5.33 -3.98 6.63
CA ASN A 51 -4.15 -3.36 7.24
C ASN A 51 -4.20 -3.43 8.77
N VAL A 52 -4.37 -4.62 9.34
CA VAL A 52 -4.42 -4.85 10.79
C VAL A 52 -3.58 -6.06 11.21
N GLY A 53 -3.23 -6.14 12.51
CA GLY A 53 -2.43 -7.22 13.07
C GLY A 53 -3.23 -8.39 13.65
N GLY A 54 -4.53 -8.47 13.40
CA GLY A 54 -5.42 -9.49 13.93
C GLY A 54 -5.15 -10.89 13.39
N ARG A 55 -5.59 -11.94 14.11
CA ARG A 55 -5.48 -13.33 13.63
C ARG A 55 -6.42 -13.63 12.47
N HIS A 56 -7.48 -12.87 12.34
CA HIS A 56 -8.58 -13.04 11.38
C HIS A 56 -8.46 -12.12 10.16
N VAL A 57 -7.30 -11.49 9.96
CA VAL A 57 -7.12 -10.53 8.86
C VAL A 57 -7.33 -11.22 7.52
N ALA A 58 -8.17 -10.61 6.68
CA ALA A 58 -8.44 -11.11 5.36
C ALA A 58 -7.34 -10.72 4.38
N TYR A 59 -7.00 -11.65 3.49
CA TYR A 59 -5.93 -11.47 2.52
C TYR A 59 -6.39 -10.72 1.28
N GLY A 60 -5.44 -9.99 0.69
CA GLY A 60 -5.55 -9.45 -0.64
C GLY A 60 -4.79 -10.28 -1.67
N ASP A 61 -4.99 -9.95 -2.91
CA ASP A 61 -4.40 -10.59 -4.08
C ASP A 61 -3.72 -9.60 -5.03
N GLY A 62 -3.31 -8.46 -4.47
CA GLY A 62 -2.53 -7.46 -5.18
C GLY A 62 -3.16 -6.08 -5.28
N ILE A 63 -2.71 -5.34 -6.30
CA ILE A 63 -3.14 -3.98 -6.56
C ILE A 63 -4.02 -3.93 -7.81
N TYR A 64 -5.09 -3.15 -7.75
CA TYR A 64 -6.03 -2.94 -8.84
C TYR A 64 -6.04 -1.49 -9.28
N ARG A 65 -6.32 -1.28 -10.57
CA ARG A 65 -6.48 0.02 -11.19
C ARG A 65 -7.77 0.08 -11.98
N SER A 66 -8.55 1.13 -11.75
CA SER A 66 -9.62 1.58 -12.65
C SER A 66 -9.13 2.78 -13.46
N SER A 67 -9.61 2.91 -14.69
CA SER A 67 -9.40 4.08 -15.55
C SER A 67 -10.72 4.75 -15.97
N ASP A 68 -11.83 4.32 -15.39
CA ASP A 68 -13.19 4.74 -15.76
C ASP A 68 -14.07 5.12 -14.56
N GLY A 69 -13.42 5.53 -13.45
CA GLY A 69 -14.11 5.97 -12.24
C GLY A 69 -14.67 4.82 -11.40
N GLY A 70 -14.10 3.64 -11.51
CA GLY A 70 -14.51 2.46 -10.73
C GLY A 70 -15.57 1.59 -11.40
N LYS A 71 -15.86 1.81 -12.68
CA LYS A 71 -16.82 0.98 -13.44
C LYS A 71 -16.20 -0.37 -13.83
N SER A 72 -14.90 -0.41 -14.07
CA SER A 72 -14.14 -1.63 -14.32
C SER A 72 -12.78 -1.58 -13.62
N TRP A 73 -12.24 -2.76 -13.32
CA TRP A 73 -10.99 -2.91 -12.58
C TRP A 73 -10.06 -3.88 -13.30
N LYS A 74 -8.78 -3.63 -13.17
CA LYS A 74 -7.72 -4.51 -13.66
C LYS A 74 -6.71 -4.75 -12.56
N ASN A 75 -6.42 -6.03 -12.27
CA ASN A 75 -5.31 -6.38 -11.38
C ASN A 75 -3.98 -6.02 -12.06
N MET A 76 -3.19 -5.19 -11.40
CA MET A 76 -1.93 -4.65 -11.90
C MET A 76 -0.70 -5.33 -11.28
N GLY A 77 -0.87 -6.47 -10.60
CA GLY A 77 0.23 -7.24 -10.01
C GLY A 77 0.31 -7.16 -8.50
N LEU A 78 1.50 -7.42 -7.96
CA LEU A 78 1.76 -7.57 -6.53
C LEU A 78 0.83 -8.61 -5.87
N LYS A 79 0.61 -9.74 -6.54
CA LYS A 79 -0.37 -10.77 -6.14
C LYS A 79 -0.02 -11.52 -4.85
N LYS A 80 1.26 -11.46 -4.45
CA LYS A 80 1.76 -12.07 -3.20
C LYS A 80 1.95 -11.03 -2.09
N SER A 81 1.34 -9.84 -2.25
CA SER A 81 1.42 -8.77 -1.25
C SER A 81 0.66 -9.10 0.03
N GLU A 82 -0.42 -9.84 -0.05
CA GLU A 82 -1.42 -10.14 0.98
C GLU A 82 -2.02 -8.90 1.66
N HIS A 83 -1.20 -7.88 1.97
CA HIS A 83 -1.65 -6.67 2.69
C HIS A 83 -0.96 -5.43 2.12
N ILE A 84 -1.73 -4.59 1.40
CA ILE A 84 -1.29 -3.28 0.90
C ILE A 84 -1.83 -2.20 1.83
N SER A 85 -0.95 -1.44 2.45
CA SER A 85 -1.30 -0.47 3.49
C SER A 85 -1.47 0.96 2.99
N LYS A 86 -0.75 1.33 1.91
CA LYS A 86 -0.81 2.70 1.38
C LYS A 86 -0.47 2.72 -0.10
N ILE A 87 -1.12 3.63 -0.82
CA ILE A 87 -0.83 3.93 -2.22
C ILE A 87 -0.70 5.44 -2.35
N ILE A 88 0.32 5.91 -3.05
CA ILE A 88 0.45 7.30 -3.46
C ILE A 88 0.64 7.36 -4.96
N VAL A 89 -0.21 8.13 -5.63
CA VAL A 89 -0.03 8.52 -7.04
C VAL A 89 0.74 9.83 -7.07
N HIS A 90 1.74 9.93 -7.93
CA HIS A 90 2.50 11.17 -8.09
C HIS A 90 1.59 12.32 -8.55
N PRO A 91 1.64 13.51 -7.89
CA PRO A 91 0.65 14.57 -8.11
C PRO A 91 0.63 15.18 -9.51
N LYS A 92 1.68 14.95 -10.33
CA LYS A 92 1.83 15.50 -11.68
C LYS A 92 2.08 14.44 -12.76
N ASN A 93 2.11 13.15 -12.39
CA ASN A 93 2.37 12.07 -13.35
C ASN A 93 1.64 10.79 -12.92
N SER A 94 0.52 10.50 -13.56
CA SER A 94 -0.34 9.34 -13.29
C SER A 94 0.35 7.97 -13.48
N ASP A 95 1.47 7.93 -14.19
CA ASP A 95 2.22 6.70 -14.43
C ASP A 95 3.17 6.36 -13.27
N VAL A 96 3.45 7.32 -12.38
CA VAL A 96 4.32 7.11 -11.22
C VAL A 96 3.49 6.87 -9.98
N VAL A 97 3.65 5.67 -9.39
CA VAL A 97 2.89 5.26 -8.20
C VAL A 97 3.81 4.51 -7.24
N TRP A 98 3.67 4.81 -5.95
CA TRP A 98 4.31 4.07 -4.87
C TRP A 98 3.27 3.27 -4.09
N VAL A 99 3.64 2.03 -3.73
CA VAL A 99 2.78 1.10 -3.00
C VAL A 99 3.52 0.54 -1.80
N ALA A 100 3.01 0.84 -0.61
CA ALA A 100 3.50 0.28 0.64
C ALA A 100 2.85 -1.10 0.87
N VAL A 101 3.68 -2.12 0.97
CA VAL A 101 3.26 -3.51 1.12
C VAL A 101 3.79 -4.07 2.43
N GLN A 102 2.89 -4.49 3.31
CA GLN A 102 3.25 -5.14 4.57
C GLN A 102 3.68 -6.59 4.35
N GLY A 103 3.12 -7.25 3.34
CA GLY A 103 3.37 -8.65 3.03
C GLY A 103 2.66 -9.64 3.96
N PRO A 104 2.88 -10.94 3.77
CA PRO A 104 2.26 -12.02 4.52
C PRO A 104 2.41 -11.87 6.03
N LEU A 105 1.31 -12.08 6.78
CA LEU A 105 1.36 -12.03 8.25
C LEU A 105 1.90 -13.33 8.85
N TRP A 106 1.59 -14.48 8.23
CA TRP A 106 1.84 -15.82 8.78
C TRP A 106 3.06 -16.53 8.17
N SER A 107 3.70 -15.92 7.18
CA SER A 107 4.85 -16.47 6.49
C SER A 107 5.90 -15.42 6.18
N SER A 108 7.13 -15.84 5.94
CA SER A 108 8.21 -14.98 5.44
C SER A 108 8.07 -14.71 3.95
N GLY A 109 8.77 -13.71 3.46
CA GLY A 109 8.84 -13.39 2.04
C GLY A 109 7.57 -12.75 1.50
N GLY A 110 7.10 -13.22 0.35
CA GLY A 110 6.05 -12.56 -0.41
C GLY A 110 6.55 -11.25 -1.03
N GLU A 111 5.62 -10.41 -1.45
CA GLU A 111 5.91 -9.08 -1.97
C GLU A 111 5.82 -8.06 -0.83
N ARG A 112 6.86 -8.00 0.02
CA ARG A 112 7.03 -7.04 1.12
C ARG A 112 7.90 -5.90 0.70
N GLY A 113 7.64 -4.70 1.25
CA GLY A 113 8.46 -3.53 1.05
C GLY A 113 7.73 -2.37 0.37
N LEU A 114 8.48 -1.42 -0.12
CA LEU A 114 7.97 -0.35 -0.97
C LEU A 114 8.20 -0.69 -2.43
N TYR A 115 7.16 -0.64 -3.20
CA TYR A 115 7.21 -0.82 -4.65
C TYR A 115 6.91 0.50 -5.36
N LYS A 116 7.60 0.72 -6.48
CA LYS A 116 7.39 1.87 -7.37
C LYS A 116 7.16 1.39 -8.79
N THR A 117 6.27 2.06 -9.50
CA THR A 117 6.11 1.98 -10.95
C THR A 117 6.34 3.34 -11.58
N ASP A 118 6.83 3.37 -12.80
CA ASP A 118 6.96 4.57 -13.63
C ASP A 118 6.19 4.43 -14.96
N ASP A 119 5.39 3.36 -15.11
CA ASP A 119 4.69 3.00 -16.34
C ASP A 119 3.20 2.66 -16.15
N GLY A 120 2.59 3.23 -15.09
CA GLY A 120 1.17 3.04 -14.79
C GLY A 120 0.84 1.64 -14.29
N GLY A 121 1.79 0.97 -13.63
CA GLY A 121 1.62 -0.33 -12.99
C GLY A 121 1.84 -1.53 -13.90
N LYS A 122 2.41 -1.36 -15.08
CA LYS A 122 2.77 -2.48 -15.96
C LYS A 122 3.96 -3.26 -15.41
N ASN A 123 4.91 -2.53 -14.79
CA ASN A 123 6.07 -3.09 -14.11
C ASN A 123 6.24 -2.47 -12.73
N TRP A 124 6.64 -3.29 -11.76
CA TRP A 124 6.90 -2.88 -10.38
C TRP A 124 8.34 -3.21 -10.00
N ARG A 125 9.02 -2.26 -9.37
CA ARG A 125 10.33 -2.49 -8.76
C ARG A 125 10.28 -2.19 -7.28
N LYS A 126 10.94 -3.01 -6.50
CA LYS A 126 11.06 -2.82 -5.05
C LYS A 126 12.18 -1.82 -4.77
N THR A 127 11.89 -0.78 -4.00
CA THR A 127 12.85 0.28 -3.68
C THR A 127 13.26 0.32 -2.21
N LEU A 128 12.45 -0.26 -1.31
CA LEU A 128 12.77 -0.34 0.12
C LEU A 128 12.26 -1.66 0.72
N GLY A 129 12.94 -2.16 1.77
CA GLY A 129 12.59 -3.38 2.49
C GLY A 129 13.36 -4.61 1.98
N ASN A 130 14.56 -4.82 2.52
CA ASN A 130 15.50 -5.86 2.03
C ASN A 130 15.40 -7.20 2.77
N SER A 131 14.64 -7.26 3.87
CA SER A 131 14.44 -8.48 4.66
C SER A 131 13.19 -9.23 4.20
N GLN A 132 13.16 -10.54 4.43
CA GLN A 132 11.95 -11.34 4.21
C GLN A 132 10.86 -11.13 5.28
N TRP A 133 11.11 -10.27 6.27
CA TRP A 133 10.17 -9.92 7.34
C TRP A 133 9.76 -8.45 7.33
N THR A 134 10.54 -7.58 6.66
CA THR A 134 10.32 -6.13 6.66
C THR A 134 9.35 -5.73 5.56
N GLY A 135 8.17 -5.27 5.95
CA GLY A 135 7.21 -4.60 5.08
C GLY A 135 7.26 -3.08 5.25
N VAL A 136 6.48 -2.36 4.44
CA VAL A 136 6.26 -0.91 4.58
C VAL A 136 4.80 -0.68 4.96
N THR A 137 4.59 0.09 6.03
CA THR A 137 3.25 0.34 6.60
C THR A 137 2.66 1.65 6.17
N ASP A 138 3.49 2.66 5.96
CA ASP A 138 3.03 3.97 5.54
C ASP A 138 4.09 4.70 4.71
N ILE A 139 3.64 5.59 3.84
CA ILE A 139 4.46 6.50 3.05
C ILE A 139 3.82 7.89 3.02
N MET A 140 4.64 8.91 3.01
CA MET A 140 4.24 10.30 2.87
C MET A 140 5.14 11.00 1.86
N ILE A 141 4.53 11.80 0.99
CA ILE A 141 5.23 12.64 0.02
C ILE A 141 5.10 14.12 0.43
N ASP A 142 6.17 14.89 0.31
CA ASP A 142 6.07 16.34 0.51
C ASP A 142 5.27 16.94 -0.67
N PRO A 143 4.14 17.62 -0.43
CA PRO A 143 3.30 18.15 -1.50
C PRO A 143 3.97 19.26 -2.33
N ARG A 144 5.06 19.84 -1.81
CA ARG A 144 5.83 20.89 -2.49
C ARG A 144 6.99 20.34 -3.32
N ASN A 145 7.47 19.14 -2.94
CA ASN A 145 8.59 18.46 -3.59
C ASN A 145 8.36 16.94 -3.59
N SER A 146 7.92 16.40 -4.70
CA SER A 146 7.61 14.98 -4.86
C SER A 146 8.84 14.04 -4.82
N ASP A 147 10.06 14.59 -4.87
CA ASP A 147 11.27 13.80 -4.67
C ASP A 147 11.52 13.49 -3.19
N LEU A 148 10.90 14.29 -2.29
CA LEU A 148 11.02 14.11 -0.86
C LEU A 148 9.92 13.18 -0.34
N ILE A 149 10.33 11.97 0.05
CA ILE A 149 9.40 10.93 0.52
C ILE A 149 9.90 10.37 1.86
N TYR A 150 8.95 10.11 2.74
CA TYR A 150 9.19 9.38 4.00
C TYR A 150 8.45 8.04 3.95
N ALA A 151 9.07 6.99 4.51
CA ALA A 151 8.48 5.66 4.61
C ALA A 151 8.72 5.05 5.99
N ALA A 152 7.71 4.38 6.52
CA ALA A 152 7.82 3.60 7.75
C ALA A 152 7.90 2.12 7.41
N THR A 153 9.00 1.47 7.82
CA THR A 153 9.18 0.03 7.70
C THR A 153 8.79 -0.68 8.99
N TRP A 154 8.36 -1.92 8.88
CA TRP A 154 7.92 -2.72 10.01
C TRP A 154 8.23 -4.21 9.82
N ASP A 155 8.99 -4.77 10.75
CA ASP A 155 9.14 -6.20 10.90
C ASP A 155 7.89 -6.75 11.59
N ARG A 156 7.09 -7.50 10.85
CA ARG A 156 5.82 -8.02 11.33
C ARG A 156 5.62 -9.46 10.90
N HIS A 157 5.37 -10.31 11.87
CA HIS A 157 4.88 -11.65 11.58
C HIS A 157 4.16 -12.27 12.79
N ARG A 158 3.44 -13.31 12.53
CA ARG A 158 2.67 -14.05 13.53
C ARG A 158 2.91 -15.55 13.39
N THR A 159 2.93 -16.22 14.52
CA THR A 159 2.77 -17.66 14.63
C THR A 159 1.56 -17.96 15.50
N VAL A 160 1.22 -19.25 15.68
CA VAL A 160 0.13 -19.66 16.59
C VAL A 160 0.41 -19.18 18.03
N ALA A 161 1.68 -19.20 18.44
CA ALA A 161 2.09 -18.89 19.81
C ALA A 161 2.46 -17.43 20.03
N ALA A 162 2.91 -16.69 19.00
CA ALA A 162 3.49 -15.37 19.19
C ALA A 162 3.12 -14.37 18.08
N TYR A 163 3.11 -13.10 18.45
CA TYR A 163 3.06 -11.98 17.51
C TYR A 163 4.33 -11.15 17.65
N MET A 164 5.03 -10.97 16.54
CA MET A 164 6.21 -10.10 16.43
C MET A 164 5.80 -8.81 15.74
N GLY A 165 5.75 -7.72 16.50
CA GLY A 165 5.33 -6.41 16.05
C GLY A 165 6.46 -5.39 16.09
N GLY A 166 7.67 -5.80 15.76
CA GLY A 166 8.88 -4.97 15.68
C GLY A 166 10.10 -5.83 15.43
N GLY A 167 11.21 -5.20 15.07
CA GLY A 167 12.47 -5.87 14.81
C GLY A 167 13.50 -4.94 14.16
N PRO A 168 14.69 -5.46 13.83
CA PRO A 168 15.80 -4.63 13.34
C PRO A 168 15.54 -3.96 11.98
N GLY A 169 14.57 -4.42 11.22
CA GLY A 169 14.15 -3.78 9.97
C GLY A 169 13.05 -2.72 10.14
N SER A 170 12.56 -2.50 11.37
CA SER A 170 11.58 -1.46 11.66
C SER A 170 12.25 -0.11 11.80
N GLY A 171 11.77 0.91 11.10
CA GLY A 171 12.34 2.24 11.15
C GLY A 171 11.63 3.27 10.29
N ILE A 172 12.11 4.50 10.33
CA ILE A 172 11.65 5.58 9.46
C ILE A 172 12.76 5.91 8.47
N HIS A 173 12.40 5.96 7.21
CA HIS A 173 13.32 6.21 6.11
C HIS A 173 12.94 7.47 5.35
N LYS A 174 13.93 8.15 4.80
CA LYS A 174 13.78 9.33 3.96
C LYS A 174 14.44 9.08 2.61
N SER A 175 13.75 9.43 1.55
CA SER A 175 14.27 9.57 0.20
C SER A 175 14.25 11.04 -0.21
N GLU A 176 15.23 11.45 -1.04
CA GLU A 176 15.34 12.80 -1.63
C GLU A 176 15.42 12.73 -3.17
N ASP A 177 15.13 11.59 -3.74
CA ASP A 177 15.23 11.26 -5.18
C ASP A 177 13.99 10.50 -5.71
N GLY A 178 12.80 10.78 -5.14
CA GLY A 178 11.56 10.17 -5.58
C GLY A 178 11.45 8.67 -5.24
N GLY A 179 12.12 8.23 -4.17
CA GLY A 179 12.05 6.85 -3.69
C GLY A 179 13.00 5.88 -4.39
N GLU A 180 14.06 6.39 -5.04
CA GLU A 180 15.10 5.53 -5.65
C GLU A 180 16.08 5.03 -4.59
N THR A 181 16.56 5.94 -3.73
CA THR A 181 17.46 5.61 -2.62
C THR A 181 16.88 6.07 -1.29
N TRP A 182 17.26 5.38 -0.23
CA TRP A 182 16.71 5.58 1.11
C TRP A 182 17.80 5.66 2.15
N ARG A 183 17.64 6.58 3.10
CA ARG A 183 18.44 6.62 4.33
C ARG A 183 17.54 6.49 5.55
N GLU A 184 17.95 5.70 6.51
CA GLU A 184 17.25 5.58 7.78
C GLU A 184 17.45 6.85 8.62
N LEU A 185 16.39 7.27 9.31
CA LEU A 185 16.42 8.38 10.25
C LEU A 185 16.64 7.82 11.66
N THR A 186 17.79 8.14 12.27
CA THR A 186 18.15 7.62 13.60
C THR A 186 18.18 8.71 14.68
N ASN A 187 18.31 9.98 14.31
CA ASN A 187 18.39 11.09 15.25
C ASN A 187 17.00 11.46 15.78
N GLY A 188 16.85 11.47 17.10
CA GLY A 188 15.60 11.83 17.79
C GLY A 188 14.52 10.74 17.76
N ILE A 189 14.82 9.57 17.20
CA ILE A 189 13.92 8.41 17.20
C ILE A 189 14.39 7.44 18.28
N PRO A 190 13.47 6.93 19.14
CA PRO A 190 13.82 5.91 20.12
C PRO A 190 14.40 4.67 19.41
N LYS A 191 15.52 4.16 19.92
CA LYS A 191 16.03 2.87 19.43
C LYS A 191 15.12 1.76 19.93
N SER A 192 14.69 0.88 19.04
CA SER A 192 14.08 -0.39 19.46
C SER A 192 15.13 -1.21 20.21
N ASN A 193 14.83 -1.60 21.44
CA ASN A 193 15.63 -2.57 22.19
C ASN A 193 15.39 -3.98 21.66
#